data_b0ed2f8dab02d02e9d1e4b03003ee116
#
_entry.id   b0ed2f8dab02d02e9d1e4b03003ee116
#
_cell.length_a   1.000
_cell.length_b   1.000
_cell.length_c   1.000
_cell.angle_alpha   90.00
_cell.angle_beta   90.00
_cell.angle_gamma   90.00
#
_symmetry.space_group_name_H-M   'P 1'
#
loop_
_entity.id
_entity.type
_entity.pdbx_description
1 polymer ?
#
loop_
_entity_poly.entity_id
_entity_poly.type
_entity_poly.pdbx_seq_one_letter_code
_entity_poly.pdbx_strand_id
1 'polypeptide(L)'
;MSADAAVLCGLGTWLPPHAVTNADLARELDTSDDWIRSRTGIGTRHVADPSMATSDLAVEAGQRALKSAGREAVDAVVLATTTPDHPCPATAPLVADRLGLGTVAAFDVGAVCTGFLYALAAGAGLIAAGAAGSVLVIGADVYSSILDPADRSTRAIFGDGAGAVVLRAGRADEPGALVPPVLGSDGSGSALIIVRAGGSREPLHTLAAGRGDPYFRMAGKAVFRNAVERMADASLTAARRAGWAADDIDRLVAHQANLRILHAVADRMRVPRERCPVHLDQVGNTAAASVPLALAHAVATGRLESGHRTVLTAFGGGLTWGACAVRWPEITPA
;
A
#
# COMPACT_ATOMS: atom_id res chain seq x y z
N MET A 1 -28.72 -5.27 14.31
CA MET A 1 -28.77 -4.21 13.27
C MET A 1 -27.72 -4.58 12.27
N SER A 2 -28.05 -4.66 10.96
CA SER A 2 -27.03 -4.85 9.93
C SER A 2 -26.07 -3.66 9.97
N ALA A 3 -24.77 -3.91 9.82
CA ALA A 3 -23.79 -2.84 9.72
C ALA A 3 -23.97 -2.13 8.37
N ASP A 4 -24.08 -0.81 8.39
CA ASP A 4 -24.28 -0.03 7.17
C ASP A 4 -22.95 0.32 6.49
N ALA A 5 -21.84 0.23 7.22
CA ALA A 5 -20.50 0.56 6.73
C ALA A 5 -19.38 -0.19 7.46
N ALA A 6 -18.23 -0.30 6.80
CA ALA A 6 -16.96 -0.60 7.46
C ALA A 6 -16.32 0.70 7.95
N VAL A 7 -15.98 0.75 9.21
CA VAL A 7 -15.41 1.94 9.89
C VAL A 7 -13.96 1.67 10.26
N LEU A 8 -13.06 2.51 9.78
CA LEU A 8 -11.64 2.49 10.12
C LEU A 8 -11.47 2.98 11.56
N CYS A 9 -10.82 2.17 12.41
CA CYS A 9 -10.73 2.45 13.85
C CYS A 9 -9.35 2.19 14.47
N GLY A 10 -8.36 1.76 13.69
CA GLY A 10 -6.98 1.57 14.14
C GLY A 10 -6.00 1.67 12.99
N LEU A 11 -4.76 2.10 13.29
CA LEU A 11 -3.68 2.27 12.32
C LEU A 11 -2.34 1.92 12.98
N GLY A 12 -1.58 1.05 12.35
CA GLY A 12 -0.25 0.67 12.79
C GLY A 12 0.71 0.51 11.62
N THR A 13 1.98 0.78 11.86
CA THR A 13 3.01 0.70 10.80
C THR A 13 4.31 0.15 11.34
N TRP A 14 5.10 -0.43 10.45
CA TRP A 14 6.44 -0.87 10.77
C TRP A 14 7.38 -0.75 9.57
N LEU A 15 8.61 -0.36 9.86
CA LEU A 15 9.70 -0.28 8.89
C LEU A 15 10.89 -1.09 9.40
N PRO A 16 11.57 -1.86 8.54
CA PRO A 16 12.83 -2.49 8.91
C PRO A 16 13.81 -1.45 9.47
N PRO A 17 14.62 -1.81 10.49
CA PRO A 17 15.52 -0.85 11.12
C PRO A 17 16.67 -0.39 10.20
N HIS A 18 17.02 -1.17 9.18
CA HIS A 18 18.13 -0.85 8.28
C HIS A 18 17.69 0.18 7.23
N ALA A 19 18.07 1.44 7.47
CA ALA A 19 17.88 2.54 6.53
C ALA A 19 19.05 2.60 5.54
N VAL A 20 18.74 2.65 4.25
CA VAL A 20 19.71 2.76 3.14
C VAL A 20 19.55 4.13 2.50
N THR A 21 20.60 4.96 2.57
CA THR A 21 20.62 6.29 1.98
C THR A 21 20.98 6.25 0.49
N ASN A 22 20.76 7.36 -0.22
CA ASN A 22 21.24 7.49 -1.59
C ASN A 22 22.78 7.44 -1.68
N ALA A 23 23.49 7.90 -0.65
CA ALA A 23 24.94 7.81 -0.58
C ALA A 23 25.43 6.37 -0.44
N ASP A 24 24.67 5.51 0.26
CA ASP A 24 25.00 4.08 0.34
C ASP A 24 24.82 3.40 -1.01
N LEU A 25 23.72 3.68 -1.72
CA LEU A 25 23.50 3.17 -3.07
C LEU A 25 24.55 3.64 -4.08
N ALA A 26 25.06 4.86 -3.95
CA ALA A 26 26.08 5.40 -4.84
C ALA A 26 27.46 4.72 -4.68
N ARG A 27 27.68 3.94 -3.60
CA ARG A 27 28.89 3.12 -3.46
C ARG A 27 28.83 1.83 -4.27
N GLU A 28 27.60 1.36 -4.57
CA GLU A 28 27.37 0.07 -5.22
C GLU A 28 26.93 0.23 -6.67
N LEU A 29 26.28 1.34 -7.00
CA LEU A 29 25.63 1.59 -8.29
C LEU A 29 26.11 2.91 -8.88
N ASP A 30 26.14 3.00 -10.22
CA ASP A 30 26.40 4.25 -10.96
C ASP A 30 25.22 5.22 -10.81
N THR A 31 25.15 5.92 -9.65
CA THR A 31 24.08 6.86 -9.30
C THR A 31 24.61 7.96 -8.37
N SER A 32 23.77 8.93 -8.02
CA SER A 32 24.05 9.96 -7.03
C SER A 32 22.78 10.40 -6.28
N ASP A 33 22.95 11.07 -5.13
CA ASP A 33 21.79 11.63 -4.39
C ASP A 33 21.02 12.60 -5.25
N ASP A 34 21.68 13.50 -5.98
CA ASP A 34 21.02 14.45 -6.89
C ASP A 34 20.25 13.76 -8.01
N TRP A 35 20.82 12.68 -8.57
CA TRP A 35 20.15 11.90 -9.63
C TRP A 35 18.88 11.24 -9.13
N ILE A 36 18.92 10.63 -7.94
CA ILE A 36 17.79 9.95 -7.33
C ILE A 36 16.71 10.96 -6.90
N ARG A 37 17.07 11.99 -6.13
CA ARG A 37 16.12 12.99 -5.62
C ARG A 37 15.44 13.75 -6.75
N SER A 38 16.19 14.20 -7.74
CA SER A 38 15.63 14.97 -8.86
C SER A 38 14.62 14.18 -9.69
N ARG A 39 14.71 12.84 -9.72
CA ARG A 39 13.82 11.96 -10.49
C ARG A 39 12.68 11.38 -9.68
N THR A 40 12.90 11.13 -8.40
CA THR A 40 11.98 10.36 -7.56
C THR A 40 11.47 11.13 -6.34
N GLY A 41 12.25 12.07 -5.83
CA GLY A 41 12.04 12.72 -4.53
C GLY A 41 12.56 11.91 -3.34
N ILE A 42 13.11 10.70 -3.56
CA ILE A 42 13.49 9.76 -2.51
C ILE A 42 14.90 10.07 -1.99
N GLY A 43 15.06 10.17 -0.67
CA GLY A 43 16.35 10.33 0.01
C GLY A 43 16.83 9.05 0.69
N THR A 44 15.90 8.30 1.25
CA THR A 44 16.19 7.09 2.03
C THR A 44 15.13 6.02 1.74
N ARG A 45 15.46 4.75 1.95
CA ARG A 45 14.55 3.61 1.96
C ARG A 45 14.97 2.67 3.07
N HIS A 46 14.03 1.85 3.53
CA HIS A 46 14.30 0.80 4.50
C HIS A 46 14.36 -0.54 3.77
N VAL A 47 15.26 -1.41 4.21
CA VAL A 47 15.47 -2.73 3.62
C VAL A 47 15.45 -3.76 4.74
N ALA A 48 14.69 -4.82 4.55
CA ALA A 48 14.61 -5.93 5.48
C ALA A 48 15.94 -6.67 5.57
N ASP A 49 16.27 -7.14 6.76
CA ASP A 49 17.38 -8.08 6.93
C ASP A 49 17.06 -9.37 6.15
N PRO A 50 18.07 -10.05 5.55
CA PRO A 50 17.85 -11.30 4.82
C PRO A 50 17.13 -12.41 5.60
N SER A 51 17.11 -12.34 6.92
CA SER A 51 16.36 -13.26 7.79
C SER A 51 14.88 -12.90 7.93
N MET A 52 14.46 -11.72 7.50
CA MET A 52 13.08 -11.24 7.61
C MET A 52 12.28 -11.58 6.36
N ALA A 53 11.03 -12.02 6.57
CA ALA A 53 10.03 -12.24 5.53
C ALA A 53 8.88 -11.22 5.65
N THR A 54 8.00 -11.20 4.67
CA THR A 54 6.84 -10.30 4.66
C THR A 54 5.94 -10.49 5.89
N SER A 55 5.80 -11.73 6.38
CA SER A 55 5.03 -12.00 7.60
C SER A 55 5.62 -11.31 8.83
N ASP A 56 6.94 -11.15 8.93
CA ASP A 56 7.57 -10.46 10.07
C ASP A 56 7.15 -9.00 10.11
N LEU A 57 7.18 -8.34 8.97
CA LEU A 57 6.78 -6.95 8.84
C LEU A 57 5.27 -6.78 9.11
N ALA A 58 4.47 -7.71 8.56
CA ALA A 58 3.01 -7.72 8.67
C ALA A 58 2.54 -7.89 10.12
N VAL A 59 3.18 -8.78 10.89
CA VAL A 59 2.89 -9.01 12.32
C VAL A 59 3.13 -7.74 13.13
N GLU A 60 4.26 -7.08 12.95
CA GLU A 60 4.60 -5.85 13.65
C GLU A 60 3.59 -4.71 13.37
N ALA A 61 3.24 -4.50 12.11
CA ALA A 61 2.25 -3.49 11.73
C ALA A 61 0.85 -3.87 12.23
N GLY A 62 0.48 -5.15 12.12
CA GLY A 62 -0.81 -5.68 12.57
C GLY A 62 -1.01 -5.53 14.07
N GLN A 63 0.00 -5.87 14.88
CA GLN A 63 -0.03 -5.74 16.34
C GLN A 63 -0.22 -4.27 16.75
N ARG A 64 0.46 -3.34 16.08
CA ARG A 64 0.31 -1.91 16.31
C ARG A 64 -1.07 -1.40 15.91
N ALA A 65 -1.62 -1.86 14.79
CA ALA A 65 -2.96 -1.49 14.37
C ALA A 65 -4.03 -1.98 15.36
N LEU A 66 -3.90 -3.21 15.87
CA LEU A 66 -4.78 -3.76 16.90
C LEU A 66 -4.69 -2.94 18.19
N LYS A 67 -3.46 -2.62 18.63
CA LYS A 67 -3.23 -1.75 19.79
C LYS A 67 -3.86 -0.37 19.61
N SER A 68 -3.67 0.27 18.44
CA SER A 68 -4.28 1.57 18.11
C SER A 68 -5.81 1.50 18.15
N ALA A 69 -6.40 0.38 17.74
CA ALA A 69 -7.85 0.15 17.80
C ALA A 69 -8.37 -0.21 19.20
N GLY A 70 -7.50 -0.42 20.18
CA GLY A 70 -7.88 -0.95 21.50
C GLY A 70 -8.50 -2.35 21.42
N ARG A 71 -8.01 -3.20 20.49
CA ARG A 71 -8.56 -4.54 20.23
C ARG A 71 -7.48 -5.61 20.37
N GLU A 72 -7.89 -6.75 20.91
CA GLU A 72 -7.04 -7.94 21.00
C GLU A 72 -7.40 -9.00 19.94
N ALA A 73 -8.56 -8.87 19.30
CA ALA A 73 -9.05 -9.81 18.29
C ALA A 73 -9.79 -9.13 17.15
N VAL A 74 -9.81 -9.83 16.01
CA VAL A 74 -10.62 -9.51 14.82
C VAL A 74 -11.16 -10.82 14.25
N ASP A 75 -12.19 -10.74 13.39
CA ASP A 75 -12.83 -11.91 12.80
C ASP A 75 -12.17 -12.37 11.48
N ALA A 76 -11.38 -11.49 10.87
CA ALA A 76 -10.66 -11.80 9.64
C ALA A 76 -9.37 -10.99 9.50
N VAL A 77 -8.40 -11.57 8.75
CA VAL A 77 -7.15 -10.92 8.32
C VAL A 77 -7.08 -10.92 6.80
N VAL A 78 -6.87 -9.75 6.20
CA VAL A 78 -6.66 -9.60 4.75
C VAL A 78 -5.31 -8.94 4.53
N LEU A 79 -4.36 -9.67 3.96
CA LEU A 79 -3.00 -9.22 3.67
C LEU A 79 -2.84 -8.91 2.19
N ALA A 80 -2.50 -7.69 1.85
CA ALA A 80 -2.05 -7.33 0.51
C ALA A 80 -0.53 -7.44 0.43
N THR A 81 -0.03 -8.29 -0.44
CA THR A 81 1.40 -8.45 -0.69
C THR A 81 1.70 -8.87 -2.12
N THR A 82 2.88 -8.49 -2.62
CA THR A 82 3.48 -8.95 -3.88
C THR A 82 4.59 -9.96 -3.59
N THR A 83 5.07 -9.99 -2.36
CA THR A 83 6.20 -10.79 -1.88
C THR A 83 5.77 -11.71 -0.74
N PRO A 84 4.83 -12.66 -0.99
CA PRO A 84 4.43 -13.60 0.06
C PRO A 84 5.64 -14.42 0.54
N ASP A 85 5.61 -14.91 1.78
CA ASP A 85 6.70 -15.73 2.34
C ASP A 85 6.99 -16.96 1.47
N HIS A 86 5.93 -17.52 0.91
CA HIS A 86 6.00 -18.69 0.01
C HIS A 86 5.00 -18.55 -1.14
N PRO A 87 5.25 -19.15 -2.30
CA PRO A 87 4.23 -19.24 -3.36
C PRO A 87 2.95 -19.98 -2.91
N CYS A 88 3.06 -20.86 -1.91
CA CYS A 88 1.99 -21.63 -1.28
C CYS A 88 2.50 -22.15 0.07
N PRO A 89 1.73 -21.99 1.16
CA PRO A 89 0.41 -21.37 1.30
C PRO A 89 0.43 -19.84 1.24
N ALA A 90 -0.74 -19.19 1.38
CA ALA A 90 -0.86 -17.76 1.61
C ALA A 90 -0.20 -17.34 2.94
N THR A 91 0.27 -16.10 3.04
CA THR A 91 1.00 -15.58 4.21
C THR A 91 0.04 -15.14 5.34
N ALA A 92 -1.15 -14.66 5.02
CA ALA A 92 -2.09 -14.14 6.02
C ALA A 92 -2.47 -15.13 7.13
N PRO A 93 -2.66 -16.45 6.88
CA PRO A 93 -2.90 -17.41 7.96
C PRO A 93 -1.76 -17.49 8.98
N LEU A 94 -0.51 -17.44 8.53
CA LEU A 94 0.66 -17.39 9.41
C LEU A 94 0.69 -16.10 10.24
N VAL A 95 0.37 -14.98 9.63
CA VAL A 95 0.29 -13.69 10.32
C VAL A 95 -0.80 -13.72 11.39
N ALA A 96 -1.98 -14.29 11.10
CA ALA A 96 -3.06 -14.43 12.06
C ALA A 96 -2.67 -15.30 13.26
N ASP A 97 -1.99 -16.41 13.02
CA ASP A 97 -1.46 -17.30 14.06
C ASP A 97 -0.44 -16.59 14.95
N ARG A 98 0.54 -15.93 14.36
CA ARG A 98 1.60 -15.18 15.08
C ARG A 98 1.06 -13.98 15.86
N LEU A 99 -0.06 -13.39 15.45
CA LEU A 99 -0.77 -12.37 16.21
C LEU A 99 -1.64 -12.93 17.32
N GLY A 100 -1.74 -14.26 17.47
CA GLY A 100 -2.55 -14.91 18.48
C GLY A 100 -4.06 -14.76 18.27
N LEU A 101 -4.51 -14.56 17.02
CA LEU A 101 -5.92 -14.29 16.71
C LEU A 101 -6.80 -15.57 16.71
N GLY A 102 -6.18 -16.75 16.91
CA GLY A 102 -6.89 -18.01 16.89
C GLY A 102 -7.37 -18.42 15.50
N THR A 103 -8.53 -19.07 15.43
CA THR A 103 -9.10 -19.53 14.15
C THR A 103 -9.96 -18.44 13.54
N VAL A 104 -9.39 -17.66 12.65
CA VAL A 104 -10.06 -16.58 11.91
C VAL A 104 -9.92 -16.77 10.41
N ALA A 105 -10.80 -16.16 9.61
CA ALA A 105 -10.62 -16.13 8.17
C ALA A 105 -9.38 -15.32 7.81
N ALA A 106 -8.45 -15.88 7.01
CA ALA A 106 -7.22 -15.18 6.63
C ALA A 106 -6.82 -15.53 5.20
N PHE A 107 -6.54 -14.52 4.36
CA PHE A 107 -6.16 -14.70 2.97
C PHE A 107 -5.35 -13.52 2.43
N ASP A 108 -4.56 -13.79 1.37
CA ASP A 108 -3.77 -12.78 0.68
C ASP A 108 -4.55 -12.18 -0.51
N VAL A 109 -4.24 -10.91 -0.82
CA VAL A 109 -4.76 -10.17 -1.98
C VAL A 109 -3.59 -9.72 -2.86
N GLY A 110 -3.58 -10.15 -4.12
CA GLY A 110 -2.58 -9.77 -5.12
C GLY A 110 -3.07 -8.63 -6.01
N ALA A 111 -2.62 -7.40 -5.76
CA ALA A 111 -2.85 -6.23 -6.63
C ALA A 111 -1.68 -5.24 -6.58
N VAL A 112 -0.48 -5.73 -6.29
CA VAL A 112 0.78 -4.97 -6.21
C VAL A 112 0.58 -3.69 -5.37
N CYS A 113 1.03 -2.53 -5.85
CA CYS A 113 0.94 -1.26 -5.10
C CYS A 113 -0.51 -0.81 -4.80
N THR A 114 -1.51 -1.32 -5.52
CA THR A 114 -2.94 -1.06 -5.24
C THR A 114 -3.49 -2.01 -4.18
N GLY A 115 -2.71 -3.00 -3.79
CA GLY A 115 -3.12 -4.11 -2.93
C GLY A 115 -3.83 -3.67 -1.66
N PHE A 116 -3.34 -2.64 -0.98
CA PHE A 116 -3.99 -2.12 0.22
C PHE A 116 -5.42 -1.64 -0.02
N LEU A 117 -5.70 -0.95 -1.12
CA LEU A 117 -7.06 -0.50 -1.44
C LEU A 117 -7.99 -1.66 -1.83
N TYR A 118 -7.45 -2.68 -2.51
CA TYR A 118 -8.18 -3.91 -2.80
C TYR A 118 -8.48 -4.69 -1.52
N ALA A 119 -7.52 -4.77 -0.60
CA ALA A 119 -7.71 -5.39 0.71
C ALA A 119 -8.72 -4.63 1.58
N LEU A 120 -8.71 -3.28 1.55
CA LEU A 120 -9.75 -2.45 2.19
C LEU A 120 -11.13 -2.77 1.63
N ALA A 121 -11.26 -2.90 0.30
CA ALA A 121 -12.51 -3.25 -0.35
C ALA A 121 -12.97 -4.67 0.03
N ALA A 122 -12.05 -5.63 0.09
CA ALA A 122 -12.34 -7.00 0.52
C ALA A 122 -12.80 -7.04 1.98
N GLY A 123 -12.09 -6.37 2.89
CA GLY A 123 -12.46 -6.27 4.30
C GLY A 123 -13.81 -5.59 4.52
N ALA A 124 -14.06 -4.49 3.81
CA ALA A 124 -15.37 -3.82 3.84
C ALA A 124 -16.48 -4.73 3.31
N GLY A 125 -16.20 -5.52 2.26
CA GLY A 125 -17.11 -6.51 1.71
C GLY A 125 -17.46 -7.63 2.71
N LEU A 126 -16.48 -8.14 3.47
CA LEU A 126 -16.73 -9.13 4.53
C LEU A 126 -17.67 -8.58 5.61
N ILE A 127 -17.47 -7.32 6.00
CA ILE A 127 -18.33 -6.64 6.99
C ILE A 127 -19.73 -6.44 6.43
N ALA A 128 -19.85 -5.93 5.22
CA ALA A 128 -21.15 -5.69 4.56
C ALA A 128 -21.95 -6.99 4.34
N ALA A 129 -21.26 -8.10 4.07
CA ALA A 129 -21.87 -9.42 3.94
C ALA A 129 -22.25 -10.07 5.29
N GLY A 130 -21.86 -9.47 6.42
CA GLY A 130 -22.05 -10.05 7.75
C GLY A 130 -21.15 -11.27 8.03
N ALA A 131 -20.12 -11.49 7.19
CA ALA A 131 -19.17 -12.58 7.35
C ALA A 131 -18.10 -12.27 8.44
N ALA A 132 -17.89 -10.99 8.74
CA ALA A 132 -17.00 -10.52 9.81
C ALA A 132 -17.57 -9.24 10.44
N GLY A 133 -17.43 -9.07 11.74
CA GLY A 133 -17.73 -7.82 12.44
C GLY A 133 -16.52 -6.88 12.52
N SER A 134 -15.32 -7.45 12.37
CA SER A 134 -14.04 -6.72 12.36
C SER A 134 -13.00 -7.41 11.48
N VAL A 135 -12.16 -6.61 10.82
CA VAL A 135 -11.13 -7.09 9.88
C VAL A 135 -9.83 -6.32 10.09
N LEU A 136 -8.73 -7.05 10.22
CA LEU A 136 -7.39 -6.49 10.14
C LEU A 136 -6.96 -6.50 8.64
N VAL A 137 -6.73 -5.33 8.09
CA VAL A 137 -6.25 -5.14 6.72
C VAL A 137 -4.81 -4.70 6.76
N ILE A 138 -3.92 -5.47 6.11
CA ILE A 138 -2.49 -5.24 6.12
C ILE A 138 -2.00 -5.04 4.68
N GLY A 139 -1.12 -4.09 4.44
CA GLY A 139 -0.27 -4.01 3.26
C GLY A 139 1.18 -4.19 3.69
N ALA A 140 1.85 -5.21 3.18
CA ALA A 140 3.24 -5.50 3.55
C ALA A 140 4.01 -6.10 2.36
N ASP A 141 5.22 -5.60 2.15
CA ASP A 141 6.11 -6.11 1.10
C ASP A 141 7.57 -6.06 1.56
N VAL A 142 8.32 -7.13 1.29
CA VAL A 142 9.78 -7.16 1.22
C VAL A 142 10.17 -7.02 -0.24
N TYR A 143 9.95 -5.81 -0.78
CA TYR A 143 10.11 -5.57 -2.22
C TYR A 143 11.56 -5.70 -2.68
N SER A 144 12.52 -5.43 -1.77
CA SER A 144 13.96 -5.60 -2.01
C SER A 144 14.32 -7.03 -2.46
N SER A 145 13.55 -8.04 -2.06
CA SER A 145 13.77 -9.46 -2.39
C SER A 145 13.59 -9.80 -3.88
N ILE A 146 12.84 -8.98 -4.61
CA ILE A 146 12.55 -9.19 -6.05
C ILE A 146 13.26 -8.18 -6.95
N LEU A 147 14.08 -7.28 -6.41
CA LEU A 147 14.83 -6.30 -7.19
C LEU A 147 16.12 -6.88 -7.73
N ASP A 148 16.48 -6.51 -8.96
CA ASP A 148 17.78 -6.79 -9.54
C ASP A 148 18.86 -5.96 -8.81
N PRO A 149 19.86 -6.61 -8.17
CA PRO A 149 20.89 -5.88 -7.43
C PRO A 149 21.69 -4.89 -8.31
N ALA A 150 21.76 -5.12 -9.61
CA ALA A 150 22.49 -4.28 -10.56
C ALA A 150 21.62 -3.17 -11.18
N ASP A 151 20.29 -3.20 -11.01
CA ASP A 151 19.40 -2.21 -11.60
C ASP A 151 19.22 -0.98 -10.72
N ARG A 152 20.01 0.07 -10.98
CA ARG A 152 19.90 1.35 -10.29
C ARG A 152 18.52 2.01 -10.40
N SER A 153 17.75 1.69 -11.45
CA SER A 153 16.48 2.36 -11.72
C SER A 153 15.36 1.89 -10.80
N THR A 154 15.43 0.65 -10.30
CA THR A 154 14.48 0.08 -9.36
C THR A 154 14.99 0.10 -7.93
N ARG A 155 16.28 -0.25 -7.69
CA ARG A 155 16.88 -0.18 -6.36
C ARG A 155 16.85 1.22 -5.72
N ALA A 156 16.92 2.27 -6.54
CA ALA A 156 16.82 3.65 -6.07
C ALA A 156 15.40 4.05 -5.63
N ILE A 157 14.37 3.28 -6.01
CA ILE A 157 12.98 3.63 -5.78
C ILE A 157 12.39 2.86 -4.59
N PHE A 158 12.54 1.53 -4.59
CA PHE A 158 11.78 0.66 -3.69
C PHE A 158 12.43 0.50 -2.32
N GLY A 159 11.57 0.37 -1.31
CA GLY A 159 11.89 -0.01 0.06
C GLY A 159 10.88 -1.01 0.59
N ASP A 160 11.18 -1.57 1.75
CA ASP A 160 10.38 -2.57 2.44
C ASP A 160 9.62 -1.93 3.60
N GLY A 161 8.47 -2.49 3.92
CA GLY A 161 7.67 -2.00 5.03
C GLY A 161 6.31 -2.66 5.12
N ALA A 162 5.62 -2.37 6.20
CA ALA A 162 4.25 -2.79 6.44
C ALA A 162 3.42 -1.67 7.06
N GLY A 163 2.13 -1.68 6.73
CA GLY A 163 1.16 -0.85 7.40
C GLY A 163 -0.19 -1.55 7.44
N ALA A 164 -0.92 -1.36 8.51
CA ALA A 164 -2.16 -2.05 8.78
C ALA A 164 -3.22 -1.11 9.33
N VAL A 165 -4.48 -1.42 9.05
CA VAL A 165 -5.63 -0.76 9.67
C VAL A 165 -6.61 -1.80 10.19
N VAL A 166 -7.36 -1.43 11.21
CA VAL A 166 -8.50 -2.21 11.69
C VAL A 166 -9.79 -1.59 11.17
N LEU A 167 -10.62 -2.40 10.54
CA LEU A 167 -11.99 -2.09 10.17
C LEU A 167 -12.94 -2.76 11.16
N ARG A 168 -14.03 -2.09 11.53
CA ARG A 168 -15.14 -2.64 12.28
C ARG A 168 -16.48 -2.35 11.59
N ALA A 169 -17.47 -3.14 11.90
CA ALA A 169 -18.85 -2.83 11.57
C ALA A 169 -19.30 -1.53 12.27
N GLY A 170 -20.02 -0.69 11.56
CA GLY A 170 -20.55 0.57 12.09
C GLY A 170 -21.54 1.23 11.15
N ARG A 171 -21.80 2.51 11.37
CA ARG A 171 -22.79 3.31 10.63
C ARG A 171 -22.09 4.13 9.53
N ALA A 172 -22.78 4.38 8.44
CA ALA A 172 -22.25 5.16 7.31
C ALA A 172 -22.01 6.65 7.64
N ASP A 173 -22.63 7.18 8.66
CA ASP A 173 -22.48 8.58 9.11
C ASP A 173 -21.34 8.78 10.13
N GLU A 174 -20.70 7.71 10.60
CA GLU A 174 -19.60 7.79 11.56
C GLU A 174 -18.31 8.30 10.91
N PRO A 175 -17.48 9.09 11.62
CA PRO A 175 -16.08 9.27 11.21
C PRO A 175 -15.36 7.93 11.07
N GLY A 176 -14.60 7.78 10.01
CA GLY A 176 -13.94 6.52 9.68
C GLY A 176 -14.76 5.58 8.78
N ALA A 177 -16.05 5.85 8.56
CA ALA A 177 -16.84 5.08 7.62
C ALA A 177 -16.27 5.20 6.20
N LEU A 178 -15.94 4.04 5.60
CA LEU A 178 -15.42 3.98 4.25
C LEU A 178 -16.56 4.16 3.26
N VAL A 179 -16.43 5.12 2.36
CA VAL A 179 -17.28 5.17 1.16
C VAL A 179 -16.89 3.99 0.26
N PRO A 180 -17.84 3.27 -0.37
CA PRO A 180 -17.52 2.11 -1.20
C PRO A 180 -16.38 2.41 -2.18
N PRO A 181 -15.27 1.65 -2.14
CA PRO A 181 -14.09 1.92 -2.97
C PRO A 181 -14.39 1.88 -4.47
N VAL A 182 -13.66 2.68 -5.22
CA VAL A 182 -13.61 2.61 -6.69
C VAL A 182 -12.41 1.78 -7.06
N LEU A 183 -12.61 0.65 -7.72
CA LEU A 183 -11.54 -0.24 -8.17
C LEU A 183 -11.63 -0.41 -9.69
N GLY A 184 -10.49 -0.66 -10.32
CA GLY A 184 -10.43 -0.98 -11.74
C GLY A 184 -9.13 -1.69 -12.11
N SER A 185 -9.15 -2.38 -13.25
CA SER A 185 -7.99 -3.09 -13.79
C SER A 185 -7.97 -3.07 -15.32
N ASP A 186 -6.76 -3.21 -15.88
CA ASP A 186 -6.53 -3.32 -17.33
C ASP A 186 -5.39 -4.32 -17.59
N GLY A 187 -5.76 -5.55 -17.91
CA GLY A 187 -4.81 -6.63 -18.18
C GLY A 187 -3.97 -6.45 -19.45
N SER A 188 -4.36 -5.56 -20.36
CA SER A 188 -3.56 -5.26 -21.56
C SER A 188 -2.21 -4.63 -21.23
N GLY A 189 -2.10 -3.98 -20.06
CA GLY A 189 -0.90 -3.38 -19.51
C GLY A 189 -0.06 -4.29 -18.61
N SER A 190 -0.36 -5.58 -18.47
CA SER A 190 0.27 -6.50 -17.50
C SER A 190 1.80 -6.57 -17.62
N ALA A 191 2.35 -6.45 -18.84
CA ALA A 191 3.79 -6.46 -19.07
C ALA A 191 4.52 -5.16 -18.66
N LEU A 192 3.81 -4.10 -18.30
CA LEU A 192 4.42 -2.83 -17.92
C LEU A 192 5.03 -2.84 -16.50
N ILE A 193 4.53 -3.71 -15.63
CA ILE A 193 5.03 -3.94 -14.26
C ILE A 193 4.95 -5.45 -14.03
N ILE A 194 6.09 -6.14 -13.98
CA ILE A 194 6.12 -7.60 -14.00
C ILE A 194 7.38 -8.17 -13.35
N VAL A 195 7.24 -9.31 -12.70
CA VAL A 195 8.28 -10.32 -12.49
C VAL A 195 7.96 -11.48 -13.44
N ARG A 196 8.80 -11.76 -14.43
CA ARG A 196 8.47 -12.72 -15.51
C ARG A 196 8.52 -14.17 -15.05
N ALA A 197 9.63 -14.55 -14.42
CA ALA A 197 9.88 -15.92 -14.01
C ALA A 197 9.46 -16.18 -12.55
N GLY A 198 9.17 -17.43 -12.23
CA GLY A 198 8.77 -17.87 -10.89
C GLY A 198 7.28 -18.22 -10.74
N GLY A 199 6.44 -17.77 -11.68
CA GLY A 199 5.02 -18.15 -11.74
C GLY A 199 4.76 -19.37 -12.63
N SER A 200 3.50 -19.77 -12.75
CA SER A 200 3.08 -20.94 -13.57
C SER A 200 3.30 -20.75 -15.07
N ARG A 201 3.46 -19.53 -15.55
CA ARG A 201 3.76 -19.24 -16.96
C ARG A 201 5.22 -19.52 -17.31
N GLU A 202 6.14 -19.17 -16.41
CA GLU A 202 7.58 -19.35 -16.55
C GLU A 202 8.15 -19.92 -15.24
N PRO A 203 7.91 -21.22 -14.92
CA PRO A 203 8.39 -21.81 -13.68
C PRO A 203 9.91 -21.89 -13.65
N LEU A 204 10.56 -21.49 -12.55
CA LEU A 204 12.04 -21.46 -12.44
C LEU A 204 12.70 -22.82 -12.75
N HIS A 205 12.09 -23.92 -12.31
CA HIS A 205 12.62 -25.28 -12.51
C HIS A 205 12.58 -25.77 -13.98
N THR A 206 11.80 -25.11 -14.86
CA THR A 206 11.73 -25.46 -16.28
C THR A 206 12.66 -24.62 -17.15
N LEU A 207 13.26 -23.58 -16.57
CA LEU A 207 14.17 -22.70 -17.29
C LEU A 207 15.57 -23.30 -17.30
N ALA A 208 16.23 -23.30 -18.46
CA ALA A 208 17.65 -23.64 -18.51
C ALA A 208 18.44 -22.67 -17.62
N ALA A 209 19.52 -23.17 -16.99
CA ALA A 209 20.35 -22.38 -16.08
C ALA A 209 20.73 -21.02 -16.72
N GLY A 210 20.41 -19.94 -16.04
CA GLY A 210 20.64 -18.57 -16.50
C GLY A 210 19.61 -18.02 -17.49
N ARG A 211 18.55 -18.77 -17.81
CA ARG A 211 17.41 -18.29 -18.60
C ARG A 211 16.23 -17.99 -17.69
N GLY A 212 15.59 -16.83 -17.91
CA GLY A 212 14.49 -16.30 -17.11
C GLY A 212 14.91 -15.03 -16.36
N ASP A 213 13.95 -14.14 -16.18
CA ASP A 213 14.15 -12.91 -15.44
C ASP A 213 13.30 -12.97 -14.14
N PRO A 214 13.91 -13.37 -13.01
CA PRO A 214 13.23 -13.47 -11.74
C PRO A 214 13.04 -12.12 -11.06
N TYR A 215 13.54 -11.05 -11.68
CA TYR A 215 13.53 -9.72 -11.10
C TYR A 215 12.36 -8.87 -11.58
N PHE A 216 11.99 -7.95 -10.75
CA PHE A 216 11.00 -6.92 -11.05
C PHE A 216 11.46 -6.02 -12.20
N ARG A 217 10.56 -5.79 -13.16
CA ARG A 217 10.79 -4.88 -14.31
C ARG A 217 9.62 -3.91 -14.44
N MET A 218 9.93 -2.65 -14.79
CA MET A 218 8.93 -1.60 -14.93
C MET A 218 9.19 -0.68 -16.12
N ALA A 219 8.18 -0.48 -16.96
CA ALA A 219 8.22 0.47 -18.08
C ALA A 219 7.83 1.88 -17.61
N GLY A 220 8.71 2.58 -16.90
CA GLY A 220 8.44 3.79 -16.12
C GLY A 220 7.63 4.88 -16.83
N LYS A 221 7.89 5.20 -18.12
CA LYS A 221 7.16 6.25 -18.86
C LYS A 221 5.69 5.88 -19.10
N ALA A 222 5.41 4.61 -19.45
CA ALA A 222 4.05 4.13 -19.67
C ALA A 222 3.29 4.02 -18.34
N VAL A 223 3.95 3.54 -17.29
CA VAL A 223 3.44 3.47 -15.92
C VAL A 223 3.05 4.86 -15.42
N PHE A 224 3.91 5.87 -15.59
CA PHE A 224 3.64 7.24 -15.17
C PHE A 224 2.32 7.79 -15.75
N ARG A 225 2.12 7.67 -17.07
CA ARG A 225 0.90 8.18 -17.75
C ARG A 225 -0.36 7.50 -17.22
N ASN A 226 -0.34 6.16 -17.15
CA ASN A 226 -1.46 5.38 -16.64
C ASN A 226 -1.77 5.72 -15.17
N ALA A 227 -0.74 5.81 -14.32
CA ALA A 227 -0.89 6.12 -12.92
C ALA A 227 -1.58 7.48 -12.70
N VAL A 228 -1.10 8.55 -13.35
CA VAL A 228 -1.65 9.89 -13.21
C VAL A 228 -3.12 9.93 -13.64
N GLU A 229 -3.44 9.35 -14.80
CA GLU A 229 -4.81 9.33 -15.32
C GLU A 229 -5.75 8.52 -14.42
N ARG A 230 -5.40 7.24 -14.17
CA ARG A 230 -6.27 6.32 -13.44
C ARG A 230 -6.46 6.70 -11.97
N MET A 231 -5.41 7.15 -11.29
CA MET A 231 -5.51 7.61 -9.91
C MET A 231 -6.37 8.85 -9.78
N ALA A 232 -6.20 9.85 -10.65
CA ALA A 232 -7.00 11.07 -10.61
C ALA A 232 -8.48 10.77 -10.88
N ASP A 233 -8.81 9.99 -11.92
CA ASP A 233 -10.18 9.68 -12.30
C ASP A 233 -10.89 8.83 -11.22
N ALA A 234 -10.19 7.83 -10.63
CA ALA A 234 -10.70 7.05 -9.51
C ALA A 234 -10.94 7.91 -8.27
N SER A 235 -10.01 8.82 -7.94
CA SER A 235 -10.10 9.72 -6.80
C SER A 235 -11.28 10.69 -6.90
N LEU A 236 -11.46 11.31 -8.06
CA LEU A 236 -12.62 12.17 -8.32
C LEU A 236 -13.94 11.40 -8.26
N THR A 237 -13.92 10.13 -8.68
CA THR A 237 -15.11 9.28 -8.58
C THR A 237 -15.41 8.90 -7.13
N ALA A 238 -14.39 8.59 -6.32
CA ALA A 238 -14.54 8.31 -4.90
C ALA A 238 -15.05 9.55 -4.14
N ALA A 239 -14.50 10.74 -4.43
CA ALA A 239 -14.98 11.99 -3.85
C ALA A 239 -16.45 12.26 -4.20
N ARG A 240 -16.86 12.10 -5.47
CA ARG A 240 -18.28 12.23 -5.87
C ARG A 240 -19.20 11.24 -5.16
N ARG A 241 -18.78 9.99 -4.94
CA ARG A 241 -19.55 9.02 -4.14
C ARG A 241 -19.74 9.46 -2.70
N ALA A 242 -18.78 10.20 -2.15
CA ALA A 242 -18.85 10.81 -0.82
C ALA A 242 -19.66 12.13 -0.80
N GLY A 243 -20.14 12.60 -1.95
CA GLY A 243 -20.83 13.90 -2.05
C GLY A 243 -19.86 15.09 -2.02
N TRP A 244 -18.56 14.90 -2.32
CA TRP A 244 -17.54 15.95 -2.28
C TRP A 244 -17.15 16.41 -3.67
N ALA A 245 -16.97 17.72 -3.83
CA ALA A 245 -16.25 18.32 -4.95
C ALA A 245 -14.72 18.17 -4.75
N ALA A 246 -13.94 18.42 -5.79
CA ALA A 246 -12.48 18.33 -5.68
C ALA A 246 -11.91 19.33 -4.64
N ASP A 247 -12.45 20.53 -4.58
CA ASP A 247 -12.04 21.58 -3.63
C ASP A 247 -12.37 21.21 -2.17
N ASP A 248 -13.32 20.30 -1.97
CA ASP A 248 -13.70 19.78 -0.66
C ASP A 248 -12.70 18.81 -0.07
N ILE A 249 -11.79 18.26 -0.87
CA ILE A 249 -10.79 17.29 -0.42
C ILE A 249 -9.75 18.00 0.44
N ASP A 250 -9.74 17.68 1.75
CA ASP A 250 -8.76 18.22 2.68
C ASP A 250 -7.40 17.54 2.54
N ARG A 251 -7.40 16.22 2.27
CA ARG A 251 -6.17 15.43 2.07
C ARG A 251 -6.33 14.41 0.95
N LEU A 252 -5.31 14.33 0.09
CA LEU A 252 -5.15 13.29 -0.93
C LEU A 252 -3.95 12.42 -0.54
N VAL A 253 -4.19 11.28 0.07
CA VAL A 253 -3.14 10.33 0.46
C VAL A 253 -2.98 9.30 -0.66
N ALA A 254 -2.02 9.55 -1.53
CA ALA A 254 -1.74 8.73 -2.68
C ALA A 254 -0.63 7.71 -2.38
N HIS A 255 -0.65 6.60 -3.12
CA HIS A 255 0.48 5.67 -3.19
C HIS A 255 1.79 6.40 -3.43
N GLN A 256 2.77 6.19 -2.60
CA GLN A 256 4.06 6.87 -2.53
C GLN A 256 5.07 6.32 -3.55
N ALA A 257 4.73 6.32 -4.83
CA ALA A 257 5.57 5.74 -5.88
C ALA A 257 6.74 6.64 -6.28
N ASN A 258 6.45 7.93 -6.47
CA ASN A 258 7.35 8.92 -7.01
C ASN A 258 6.73 10.31 -6.81
N LEU A 259 7.51 11.29 -6.36
CA LEU A 259 7.02 12.64 -6.07
C LEU A 259 6.39 13.31 -7.30
N ARG A 260 6.92 13.04 -8.51
CA ARG A 260 6.36 13.59 -9.75
C ARG A 260 4.96 13.03 -10.04
N ILE A 261 4.70 11.75 -9.72
CA ILE A 261 3.36 11.16 -9.86
C ILE A 261 2.40 11.82 -8.87
N LEU A 262 2.80 11.97 -7.60
CA LEU A 262 1.96 12.61 -6.59
C LEU A 262 1.55 14.02 -7.03
N HIS A 263 2.51 14.83 -7.47
CA HIS A 263 2.25 16.19 -7.94
C HIS A 263 1.34 16.19 -9.17
N ALA A 264 1.60 15.33 -10.17
CA ALA A 264 0.81 15.27 -11.39
C ALA A 264 -0.65 14.82 -11.14
N VAL A 265 -0.87 13.91 -10.19
CA VAL A 265 -2.23 13.50 -9.76
C VAL A 265 -2.94 14.67 -9.08
N ALA A 266 -2.28 15.35 -8.14
CA ALA A 266 -2.82 16.52 -7.47
C ALA A 266 -3.20 17.65 -8.46
N ASP A 267 -2.30 17.98 -9.38
CA ASP A 267 -2.51 18.99 -10.40
C ASP A 267 -3.70 18.64 -11.32
N ARG A 268 -3.79 17.36 -11.77
CA ARG A 268 -4.90 16.87 -12.60
C ARG A 268 -6.25 16.94 -11.88
N MET A 269 -6.26 16.69 -10.57
CA MET A 269 -7.44 16.82 -9.73
C MET A 269 -7.75 18.26 -9.30
N ARG A 270 -6.84 19.20 -9.54
CA ARG A 270 -6.87 20.58 -9.02
C ARG A 270 -6.89 20.64 -7.49
N VAL A 271 -6.27 19.66 -6.83
CA VAL A 271 -6.04 19.64 -5.39
C VAL A 271 -4.68 20.30 -5.13
N PRO A 272 -4.58 21.28 -4.21
CA PRO A 272 -3.30 21.89 -3.85
C PRO A 272 -2.29 20.83 -3.40
N ARG A 273 -1.04 20.91 -3.90
CA ARG A 273 0.01 19.91 -3.62
C ARG A 273 0.32 19.77 -2.13
N GLU A 274 0.17 20.84 -1.36
CA GLU A 274 0.31 20.85 0.09
C GLU A 274 -0.74 20.01 0.84
N ARG A 275 -1.86 19.69 0.18
CA ARG A 275 -2.87 18.74 0.69
C ARG A 275 -2.50 17.28 0.41
N CYS A 276 -1.36 17.03 -0.26
CA CYS A 276 -0.86 15.69 -0.53
C CYS A 276 0.32 15.39 0.40
N PRO A 277 0.13 14.62 1.48
CA PRO A 277 1.23 14.20 2.34
C PRO A 277 2.28 13.41 1.55
N VAL A 278 3.55 13.73 1.80
CA VAL A 278 4.71 13.04 1.22
C VAL A 278 5.44 12.32 2.36
N HIS A 279 5.80 11.07 2.13
CA HIS A 279 6.58 10.23 3.03
C HIS A 279 7.63 9.38 2.28
N LEU A 280 7.50 9.31 0.95
CA LEU A 280 8.44 8.56 0.10
C LEU A 280 9.88 9.08 0.17
N ASP A 281 10.07 10.32 0.55
CA ASP A 281 11.39 10.94 0.71
C ASP A 281 12.22 10.24 1.80
N GLN A 282 11.56 9.65 2.79
CA GLN A 282 12.16 8.98 3.94
C GLN A 282 12.14 7.44 3.82
N VAL A 283 11.15 6.86 3.16
CA VAL A 283 10.93 5.40 3.17
C VAL A 283 10.96 4.75 1.79
N GLY A 284 11.03 5.54 0.71
CA GLY A 284 10.93 5.05 -0.66
C GLY A 284 9.51 4.59 -1.03
N ASN A 285 9.43 3.83 -2.12
CA ASN A 285 8.20 3.18 -2.55
C ASN A 285 8.08 1.81 -1.85
N THR A 286 7.22 1.70 -0.86
CA THR A 286 6.97 0.48 -0.08
C THR A 286 5.75 -0.31 -0.61
N ALA A 287 5.48 -0.22 -1.90
CA ALA A 287 4.42 -0.95 -2.60
C ALA A 287 3.06 -0.93 -1.88
N ALA A 288 2.50 -2.07 -1.44
CA ALA A 288 1.21 -2.12 -0.77
C ALA A 288 1.20 -1.41 0.60
N ALA A 289 2.34 -1.30 1.27
CA ALA A 289 2.45 -0.61 2.56
C ALA A 289 2.43 0.92 2.45
N SER A 290 2.60 1.48 1.25
CA SER A 290 2.89 2.91 1.09
C SER A 290 1.75 3.84 1.54
N VAL A 291 0.49 3.47 1.29
CA VAL A 291 -0.67 4.28 1.71
C VAL A 291 -0.81 4.29 3.24
N PRO A 292 -0.83 3.15 3.96
CA PRO A 292 -0.94 3.16 5.42
C PRO A 292 0.27 3.80 6.11
N LEU A 293 1.49 3.65 5.57
CA LEU A 293 2.68 4.36 6.07
C LEU A 293 2.52 5.89 5.92
N ALA A 294 2.04 6.35 4.75
CA ALA A 294 1.80 7.78 4.53
C ALA A 294 0.68 8.33 5.42
N LEU A 295 -0.36 7.54 5.71
CA LEU A 295 -1.42 7.90 6.67
C LEU A 295 -0.84 8.11 8.07
N ALA A 296 -0.07 7.14 8.58
CA ALA A 296 0.54 7.23 9.90
C ALA A 296 1.48 8.44 10.02
N HIS A 297 2.33 8.65 9.00
CA HIS A 297 3.20 9.82 8.93
C HIS A 297 2.41 11.14 8.92
N ALA A 298 1.34 11.22 8.14
CA ALA A 298 0.50 12.42 8.05
C ALA A 298 -0.19 12.74 9.38
N VAL A 299 -0.66 11.72 10.12
CA VAL A 299 -1.21 11.89 11.48
C VAL A 299 -0.12 12.36 12.44
N ALA A 300 1.02 11.67 12.48
CA ALA A 300 2.13 11.99 13.38
C ALA A 300 2.68 13.41 13.19
N THR A 301 2.60 13.95 11.97
CA THR A 301 3.07 15.30 11.63
C THR A 301 1.96 16.36 11.66
N GLY A 302 0.76 16.05 12.13
CA GLY A 302 -0.39 16.97 12.18
C GLY A 302 -0.93 17.39 10.81
N ARG A 303 -0.54 16.67 9.75
CA ARG A 303 -1.03 16.95 8.38
C ARG A 303 -2.34 16.25 8.08
N LEU A 304 -2.72 15.24 8.87
CA LEU A 304 -4.00 14.55 8.79
C LEU A 304 -4.65 14.55 10.17
N GLU A 305 -5.80 15.20 10.27
CA GLU A 305 -6.52 15.41 11.52
C GLU A 305 -7.94 14.83 11.43
N SER A 306 -8.53 14.54 12.58
CA SER A 306 -9.93 14.09 12.67
C SER A 306 -10.87 15.05 11.96
N GLY A 307 -11.81 14.51 11.21
CA GLY A 307 -12.77 15.26 10.41
C GLY A 307 -12.33 15.60 8.99
N HIS A 308 -11.03 15.52 8.65
CA HIS A 308 -10.57 15.78 7.29
C HIS A 308 -11.24 14.85 6.27
N ARG A 309 -11.74 15.44 5.18
CA ARG A 309 -12.24 14.73 3.99
C ARG A 309 -11.04 14.20 3.21
N THR A 310 -10.78 12.92 3.37
CA THR A 310 -9.56 12.26 2.87
C THR A 310 -9.89 11.32 1.74
N VAL A 311 -9.13 11.42 0.65
CA VAL A 311 -9.18 10.46 -0.46
C VAL A 311 -7.88 9.66 -0.47
N LEU A 312 -8.00 8.34 -0.39
CA LEU A 312 -6.91 7.38 -0.57
C LEU A 312 -6.88 6.95 -2.03
N THR A 313 -5.71 6.87 -2.66
CA THR A 313 -5.61 6.43 -4.05
C THR A 313 -4.31 5.70 -4.33
N ALA A 314 -4.36 4.70 -5.20
CA ALA A 314 -3.19 3.93 -5.62
C ALA A 314 -3.32 3.43 -7.06
N PHE A 315 -2.15 3.11 -7.64
CA PHE A 315 -1.99 2.46 -8.93
C PHE A 315 -0.87 1.42 -8.82
N GLY A 316 -1.04 0.28 -9.47
CA GLY A 316 -0.09 -0.83 -9.40
C GLY A 316 -0.05 -1.69 -10.66
N GLY A 317 0.82 -2.70 -10.60
CA GLY A 317 0.90 -3.74 -11.64
C GLY A 317 -0.42 -4.45 -11.84
N GLY A 318 -0.63 -4.92 -13.08
CA GLY A 318 -1.81 -5.63 -13.43
C GLY A 318 -2.38 -5.20 -14.81
N LEU A 319 -2.58 -3.95 -15.19
CA LEU A 319 -2.60 -2.77 -14.33
C LEU A 319 -3.79 -2.80 -13.39
N THR A 320 -3.63 -2.25 -12.20
CA THR A 320 -4.71 -2.07 -11.23
C THR A 320 -4.71 -0.65 -10.68
N TRP A 321 -5.88 -0.15 -10.29
CA TRP A 321 -6.00 1.14 -9.61
C TRP A 321 -7.18 1.16 -8.67
N GLY A 322 -7.17 2.11 -7.74
CA GLY A 322 -8.30 2.29 -6.85
C GLY A 322 -8.24 3.60 -6.09
N ALA A 323 -9.41 3.97 -5.56
CA ALA A 323 -9.55 5.08 -4.62
C ALA A 323 -10.67 4.80 -3.61
N CYS A 324 -10.52 5.35 -2.41
CA CYS A 324 -11.51 5.30 -1.35
C CYS A 324 -11.61 6.65 -0.65
N ALA A 325 -12.82 7.11 -0.40
CA ALA A 325 -13.06 8.33 0.37
C ALA A 325 -13.43 7.97 1.82
N VAL A 326 -12.91 8.74 2.78
CA VAL A 326 -13.19 8.58 4.20
C VAL A 326 -13.11 9.93 4.91
N ARG A 327 -14.06 10.23 5.78
CA ARG A 327 -13.89 11.31 6.77
C ARG A 327 -12.99 10.77 7.85
N TRP A 328 -11.79 11.32 7.97
CA TRP A 328 -10.76 10.77 8.86
C TRP A 328 -11.23 10.73 10.30
N PRO A 329 -11.15 9.60 11.00
CA PRO A 329 -11.54 9.48 12.40
C PRO A 329 -10.44 9.99 13.34
N GLU A 330 -10.75 10.06 14.62
CA GLU A 330 -9.74 10.28 15.66
C GLU A 330 -8.99 8.96 15.91
N ILE A 331 -7.80 8.83 15.33
CA ILE A 331 -6.91 7.67 15.46
C ILE A 331 -5.51 8.15 15.79
N THR A 332 -4.92 7.55 16.81
CA THR A 332 -3.51 7.67 17.12
C THR A 332 -2.79 6.40 16.60
N PRO A 333 -1.89 6.50 15.61
CA PRO A 333 -1.07 5.38 15.18
C PRO A 333 -0.20 4.86 16.34
N ALA A 334 0.02 3.53 16.41
CA ALA A 334 0.87 2.91 17.42
C ALA A 334 2.16 2.33 16.81
#